data_8f0cc09d30caa3b0a3ce1f01834c7ca2
#
_entry.id   8f0cc09d30caa3b0a3ce1f01834c7ca2
#
_cell.length_a   1.000
_cell.length_b   1.000
_cell.length_c   1.000
_cell.angle_alpha   90.00
_cell.angle_beta   90.00
_cell.angle_gamma   90.00
#
_symmetry.space_group_name_H-M   'P 1'
#
loop_
_entity.id
_entity.type
_entity.pdbx_description
1 polymer ?
#
loop_
_entity_poly.entity_id
_entity_poly.type
_entity_poly.pdbx_seq_one_letter_code
_entity_poly.pdbx_strand_id
1 'polypeptide(L)'
;MSDIQTLTAQALSDVAAAQNSEALEALRVNLLGKSGSITAQLKLLGGLPADQRKAAGEAINRAKDAVAAALGERRAVLDAAALDARLAAEAVDVSLPGRNGERGGLHPVTRALERITDIFARLGYELSEGPEIEDDWHNFEALNFPPHHPARAMHDTFYFGDGRLLRTHTSGVQVRYMEGHQPPLRMIAAGKVYRSDSDQTHSPMFHQVEGLLVDEKANFADLKGTLAEFVRAFFERDFEMRFRPSYFPFTEPSAEMDISC
;
A
#
# COMPACT_ATOMS: atom_id res chain seq x y z
N MET A 1 -15.58 -14.94 -70.91
CA MET A 1 -16.30 -14.78 -69.59
C MET A 1 -16.23 -16.05 -68.73
N SER A 2 -16.08 -17.23 -69.23
CA SER A 2 -15.89 -18.46 -68.43
C SER A 2 -14.58 -18.46 -67.61
N ASP A 3 -13.48 -17.91 -68.14
CA ASP A 3 -12.17 -17.90 -67.49
C ASP A 3 -12.12 -17.10 -66.20
N ILE A 4 -12.74 -15.92 -66.15
CA ILE A 4 -12.69 -15.08 -64.92
C ILE A 4 -13.58 -15.67 -63.80
N GLN A 5 -14.69 -16.34 -64.15
CA GLN A 5 -15.54 -17.01 -63.16
C GLN A 5 -14.83 -18.22 -62.57
N THR A 6 -14.15 -19.02 -63.36
CA THR A 6 -13.38 -20.18 -62.94
C THR A 6 -12.20 -19.75 -62.05
N LEU A 7 -11.47 -18.69 -62.48
CA LEU A 7 -10.37 -18.13 -61.72
C LEU A 7 -10.84 -17.58 -60.37
N THR A 8 -12.01 -16.92 -60.33
CA THR A 8 -12.58 -16.39 -59.08
C THR A 8 -12.99 -17.52 -58.14
N ALA A 9 -13.65 -18.56 -58.66
CA ALA A 9 -14.06 -19.71 -57.83
C ALA A 9 -12.84 -20.44 -57.22
N GLN A 10 -11.78 -20.63 -58.00
CA GLN A 10 -10.53 -21.23 -57.51
C GLN A 10 -9.90 -20.33 -56.46
N ALA A 11 -9.80 -19.02 -56.70
CA ALA A 11 -9.23 -18.07 -55.75
C ALA A 11 -9.99 -18.05 -54.40
N LEU A 12 -11.30 -18.10 -54.41
CA LEU A 12 -12.12 -18.17 -53.22
C LEU A 12 -11.90 -19.50 -52.46
N SER A 13 -11.77 -20.59 -53.17
CA SER A 13 -11.46 -21.90 -52.59
C SER A 13 -10.09 -21.91 -51.92
N ASP A 14 -9.06 -21.37 -52.61
CA ASP A 14 -7.69 -21.31 -52.08
C ASP A 14 -7.61 -20.38 -50.82
N VAL A 15 -8.31 -19.25 -50.85
CA VAL A 15 -8.42 -18.35 -49.68
C VAL A 15 -9.07 -19.07 -48.50
N ALA A 16 -10.17 -19.79 -48.73
CA ALA A 16 -10.84 -20.55 -47.67
C ALA A 16 -9.97 -21.66 -47.08
N ALA A 17 -9.11 -22.27 -47.89
CA ALA A 17 -8.21 -23.35 -47.48
C ALA A 17 -6.92 -22.84 -46.76
N ALA A 18 -6.60 -21.57 -46.82
CA ALA A 18 -5.41 -21.00 -46.17
C ALA A 18 -5.43 -21.25 -44.66
N GLN A 19 -4.37 -21.82 -44.08
CA GLN A 19 -4.32 -22.23 -42.67
C GLN A 19 -3.57 -21.25 -41.75
N ASN A 20 -2.85 -20.29 -42.32
CA ASN A 20 -2.12 -19.28 -41.55
C ASN A 20 -2.06 -17.94 -42.29
N SER A 21 -1.69 -16.88 -41.60
CA SER A 21 -1.65 -15.52 -42.14
C SER A 21 -0.56 -15.35 -43.22
N GLU A 22 0.52 -16.13 -43.17
CA GLU A 22 1.59 -16.11 -44.18
C GLU A 22 1.12 -16.67 -45.53
N ALA A 23 0.47 -17.83 -45.51
CA ALA A 23 -0.14 -18.44 -46.69
C ALA A 23 -1.23 -17.54 -47.30
N LEU A 24 -2.04 -16.90 -46.45
CA LEU A 24 -3.06 -15.97 -46.88
C LEU A 24 -2.48 -14.72 -47.54
N GLU A 25 -1.39 -14.19 -47.03
CA GLU A 25 -0.69 -13.05 -47.60
C GLU A 25 -0.04 -13.39 -48.94
N ALA A 26 0.55 -14.59 -49.08
CA ALA A 26 1.06 -15.09 -50.32
C ALA A 26 -0.06 -15.19 -51.41
N LEU A 27 -1.24 -15.69 -51.03
CA LEU A 27 -2.42 -15.72 -51.91
C LEU A 27 -2.85 -14.32 -52.33
N ARG A 28 -2.89 -13.38 -51.40
CA ARG A 28 -3.24 -11.95 -51.68
C ARG A 28 -2.30 -11.37 -52.73
N VAL A 29 -0.99 -11.61 -52.62
CA VAL A 29 0.01 -11.11 -53.56
C VAL A 29 -0.17 -11.80 -54.93
N ASN A 30 -0.37 -13.11 -54.95
CA ASN A 30 -0.51 -13.89 -56.18
C ASN A 30 -1.84 -13.59 -56.93
N LEU A 31 -2.87 -13.20 -56.24
CA LEU A 31 -4.18 -12.91 -56.81
C LEU A 31 -4.34 -11.43 -57.19
N LEU A 32 -4.02 -10.53 -56.26
CA LEU A 32 -4.34 -9.10 -56.31
C LEU A 32 -3.10 -8.21 -56.40
N GLY A 33 -1.89 -8.75 -56.36
CA GLY A 33 -0.65 -7.96 -56.50
C GLY A 33 -0.51 -7.33 -57.88
N LYS A 34 0.55 -6.54 -58.11
CA LYS A 34 0.80 -5.84 -59.42
C LYS A 34 0.83 -6.77 -60.63
N SER A 35 1.28 -8.00 -60.44
CA SER A 35 1.31 -9.11 -61.46
C SER A 35 0.37 -10.24 -61.09
N GLY A 36 -0.56 -10.03 -60.15
CA GLY A 36 -1.48 -11.07 -59.72
C GLY A 36 -2.44 -11.49 -60.80
N SER A 37 -2.88 -12.76 -60.72
CA SER A 37 -3.68 -13.41 -61.75
C SER A 37 -4.99 -12.66 -62.09
N ILE A 38 -5.68 -12.12 -61.10
CA ILE A 38 -6.90 -11.31 -61.28
C ILE A 38 -6.55 -9.93 -61.84
N THR A 39 -5.48 -9.30 -61.32
CA THR A 39 -5.01 -7.99 -61.78
C THR A 39 -4.52 -8.05 -63.24
N ALA A 40 -3.89 -9.15 -63.66
CA ALA A 40 -3.41 -9.38 -65.02
C ALA A 40 -4.58 -9.37 -66.03
N GLN A 41 -5.78 -9.83 -65.65
CA GLN A 41 -6.97 -9.80 -66.50
C GLN A 41 -7.37 -8.39 -66.91
N LEU A 42 -7.12 -7.37 -66.08
CA LEU A 42 -7.35 -5.95 -66.44
C LEU A 42 -6.48 -5.49 -67.64
N LYS A 43 -5.26 -6.04 -67.74
CA LYS A 43 -4.35 -5.71 -68.88
C LYS A 43 -4.84 -6.28 -70.19
N LEU A 44 -5.56 -7.41 -70.15
CA LEU A 44 -6.09 -8.07 -71.34
C LEU A 44 -7.35 -7.34 -71.89
N LEU A 45 -7.98 -6.46 -71.13
CA LEU A 45 -9.13 -5.66 -71.62
C LEU A 45 -8.80 -4.81 -72.83
N GLY A 46 -7.54 -4.37 -72.98
CA GLY A 46 -7.11 -3.56 -74.15
C GLY A 46 -7.24 -4.27 -75.48
N GLY A 47 -7.22 -5.61 -75.49
CA GLY A 47 -7.36 -6.44 -76.72
C GLY A 47 -8.82 -6.81 -77.08
N LEU A 48 -9.80 -6.47 -76.24
CA LEU A 48 -11.22 -6.77 -76.49
C LEU A 48 -11.92 -5.68 -77.31
N PRO A 49 -12.98 -6.05 -78.07
CA PRO A 49 -13.86 -5.12 -78.77
C PRO A 49 -14.51 -4.13 -77.77
N ALA A 50 -14.83 -2.89 -78.25
CA ALA A 50 -15.28 -1.78 -77.38
C ALA A 50 -16.60 -2.11 -76.62
N ASP A 51 -17.50 -2.83 -77.25
CA ASP A 51 -18.77 -3.30 -76.70
C ASP A 51 -18.65 -4.31 -75.56
N GLN A 52 -17.58 -5.09 -75.55
CA GLN A 52 -17.32 -6.13 -74.55
C GLN A 52 -16.44 -5.65 -73.37
N ARG A 53 -15.71 -4.57 -73.54
CA ARG A 53 -14.77 -4.04 -72.53
C ARG A 53 -15.44 -3.65 -71.23
N LYS A 54 -16.60 -2.99 -71.31
CA LYS A 54 -17.34 -2.56 -70.14
C LYS A 54 -17.80 -3.74 -69.29
N ALA A 55 -18.45 -4.71 -69.90
CA ALA A 55 -18.96 -5.89 -69.23
C ALA A 55 -17.82 -6.77 -68.63
N ALA A 56 -16.71 -6.91 -69.34
CA ALA A 56 -15.54 -7.64 -68.88
C ALA A 56 -14.85 -6.89 -67.70
N GLY A 57 -14.72 -5.56 -67.80
CA GLY A 57 -14.18 -4.76 -66.68
C GLY A 57 -15.01 -4.83 -65.40
N GLU A 58 -16.33 -4.76 -65.51
CA GLU A 58 -17.25 -4.94 -64.39
C GLU A 58 -17.16 -6.35 -63.74
N ALA A 59 -16.98 -7.39 -64.59
CA ALA A 59 -16.81 -8.75 -64.10
C ALA A 59 -15.48 -8.92 -63.31
N ILE A 60 -14.37 -8.33 -63.85
CA ILE A 60 -13.07 -8.38 -63.15
C ILE A 60 -13.10 -7.59 -61.84
N ASN A 61 -13.74 -6.42 -61.79
CA ASN A 61 -13.86 -5.64 -60.58
C ASN A 61 -14.68 -6.41 -59.51
N ARG A 62 -15.81 -7.00 -59.92
CA ARG A 62 -16.60 -7.87 -59.01
C ARG A 62 -15.78 -9.05 -58.48
N ALA A 63 -14.97 -9.67 -59.30
CA ALA A 63 -14.08 -10.76 -58.89
C ALA A 63 -13.03 -10.29 -57.88
N LYS A 64 -12.43 -9.13 -58.15
CA LYS A 64 -11.46 -8.49 -57.25
C LYS A 64 -12.07 -8.15 -55.89
N ASP A 65 -13.24 -7.57 -55.88
CA ASP A 65 -13.95 -7.20 -54.66
C ASP A 65 -14.37 -8.44 -53.84
N ALA A 66 -14.87 -9.47 -54.52
CA ALA A 66 -15.23 -10.73 -53.85
C ALA A 66 -14.02 -11.43 -53.21
N VAL A 67 -12.87 -11.49 -53.94
CA VAL A 67 -11.65 -12.07 -53.39
C VAL A 67 -11.06 -11.23 -52.28
N ALA A 68 -11.11 -9.91 -52.39
CA ALA A 68 -10.65 -9.02 -51.32
C ALA A 68 -11.50 -9.13 -50.03
N ALA A 69 -12.81 -9.28 -50.18
CA ALA A 69 -13.70 -9.52 -49.05
C ALA A 69 -13.40 -10.86 -48.36
N ALA A 70 -13.26 -11.94 -49.18
CA ALA A 70 -12.93 -13.27 -48.64
C ALA A 70 -11.57 -13.32 -47.92
N LEU A 71 -10.56 -12.62 -48.49
CA LEU A 71 -9.25 -12.47 -47.80
C LEU A 71 -9.37 -11.77 -46.47
N GLY A 72 -10.18 -10.70 -46.38
CA GLY A 72 -10.44 -9.97 -45.11
C GLY A 72 -11.14 -10.86 -44.07
N GLU A 73 -12.20 -11.56 -44.46
CA GLU A 73 -12.93 -12.47 -43.57
C GLU A 73 -12.03 -13.62 -43.08
N ARG A 74 -11.26 -14.26 -43.98
CA ARG A 74 -10.36 -15.34 -43.60
C ARG A 74 -9.25 -14.87 -42.66
N ARG A 75 -8.72 -13.67 -42.90
CA ARG A 75 -7.72 -13.05 -42.01
C ARG A 75 -8.26 -12.86 -40.61
N ALA A 76 -9.44 -12.31 -40.46
CA ALA A 76 -10.05 -12.14 -39.16
C ALA A 76 -10.23 -13.46 -38.39
N VAL A 77 -10.61 -14.55 -39.10
CA VAL A 77 -10.72 -15.89 -38.50
C VAL A 77 -9.38 -16.42 -38.04
N LEU A 78 -8.34 -16.29 -38.89
CA LEU A 78 -6.99 -16.76 -38.55
C LEU A 78 -6.37 -15.95 -37.38
N ASP A 79 -6.55 -14.63 -37.37
CA ASP A 79 -6.04 -13.77 -36.32
C ASP A 79 -6.74 -14.05 -34.97
N ALA A 80 -8.07 -14.28 -34.99
CA ALA A 80 -8.83 -14.67 -33.79
C ALA A 80 -8.34 -16.04 -33.26
N ALA A 81 -8.19 -17.03 -34.12
CA ALA A 81 -7.70 -18.35 -33.73
C ALA A 81 -6.26 -18.30 -33.17
N ALA A 82 -5.40 -17.47 -33.75
CA ALA A 82 -4.04 -17.26 -33.24
C ALA A 82 -4.04 -16.57 -31.87
N LEU A 83 -4.93 -15.60 -31.66
CA LEU A 83 -5.11 -14.94 -30.39
C LEU A 83 -5.61 -15.91 -29.31
N ASP A 84 -6.62 -16.71 -29.62
CA ASP A 84 -7.18 -17.68 -28.67
C ASP A 84 -6.13 -18.75 -28.28
N ALA A 85 -5.34 -19.23 -29.25
CA ALA A 85 -4.27 -20.15 -28.96
C ALA A 85 -3.18 -19.55 -28.06
N ARG A 86 -2.85 -18.27 -28.28
CA ARG A 86 -1.91 -17.54 -27.40
C ARG A 86 -2.46 -17.35 -26.01
N LEU A 87 -3.70 -16.91 -25.89
CA LEU A 87 -4.35 -16.72 -24.59
C LEU A 87 -4.44 -18.03 -23.79
N ALA A 88 -4.73 -19.14 -24.48
CA ALA A 88 -4.75 -20.45 -23.84
C ALA A 88 -3.35 -20.90 -23.38
N ALA A 89 -2.32 -20.60 -24.15
CA ALA A 89 -0.93 -20.93 -23.80
C ALA A 89 -0.38 -20.05 -22.67
N GLU A 90 -0.83 -18.80 -22.58
CA GLU A 90 -0.43 -17.84 -21.57
C GLU A 90 -1.31 -17.89 -20.31
N ALA A 91 -2.31 -18.77 -20.27
CA ALA A 91 -3.21 -18.90 -19.12
C ALA A 91 -2.43 -19.30 -17.87
N VAL A 92 -2.59 -18.52 -16.79
CA VAL A 92 -1.95 -18.77 -15.49
C VAL A 92 -3.04 -19.11 -14.48
N ASP A 93 -2.82 -20.15 -13.71
CA ASP A 93 -3.69 -20.50 -12.58
C ASP A 93 -3.52 -19.46 -11.46
N VAL A 94 -4.49 -18.56 -11.36
CA VAL A 94 -4.54 -17.50 -10.31
C VAL A 94 -5.10 -17.99 -8.98
N SER A 95 -5.56 -19.24 -8.90
CA SER A 95 -6.06 -19.83 -7.64
C SER A 95 -4.94 -20.24 -6.69
N LEU A 96 -3.73 -20.41 -7.20
CA LEU A 96 -2.57 -20.71 -6.39
C LEU A 96 -2.09 -19.46 -5.63
N PRO A 97 -1.75 -19.58 -4.33
CA PRO A 97 -1.20 -18.48 -3.58
C PRO A 97 0.10 -17.97 -4.19
N GLY A 98 0.30 -16.65 -4.21
CA GLY A 98 1.54 -16.04 -4.68
C GLY A 98 2.76 -16.58 -3.94
N ARG A 99 3.90 -16.72 -4.63
CA ARG A 99 5.12 -17.31 -4.06
C ARG A 99 5.73 -16.51 -2.89
N ASN A 100 5.36 -15.24 -2.72
CA ASN A 100 5.90 -14.32 -1.71
C ASN A 100 4.81 -13.87 -0.72
N GLY A 101 4.03 -14.81 -0.21
CA GLY A 101 3.13 -14.54 0.90
C GLY A 101 3.89 -14.46 2.24
N GLU A 102 4.86 -13.55 2.36
CA GLU A 102 5.37 -13.21 3.69
C GLU A 102 4.21 -12.63 4.49
N ARG A 103 3.77 -13.37 5.49
CA ARG A 103 2.80 -12.85 6.47
C ARG A 103 3.55 -11.85 7.32
N GLY A 104 3.27 -10.58 7.13
CA GLY A 104 3.72 -9.54 8.05
C GLY A 104 3.24 -9.82 9.48
N GLY A 105 3.99 -9.35 10.46
CA GLY A 105 3.61 -9.37 11.87
C GLY A 105 3.75 -7.98 12.47
N LEU A 106 3.06 -7.74 13.58
CA LEU A 106 3.23 -6.50 14.35
C LEU A 106 4.62 -6.49 14.99
N HIS A 107 5.26 -5.32 14.96
CA HIS A 107 6.55 -5.12 15.63
C HIS A 107 6.42 -5.39 17.14
N PRO A 108 7.43 -5.98 17.81
CA PRO A 108 7.36 -6.28 19.25
C PRO A 108 6.99 -5.09 20.13
N VAL A 109 7.48 -3.89 19.80
CA VAL A 109 7.12 -2.65 20.53
C VAL A 109 5.62 -2.34 20.38
N THR A 110 5.06 -2.46 19.18
CA THR A 110 3.61 -2.26 18.94
C THR A 110 2.79 -3.23 19.80
N ARG A 111 3.17 -4.51 19.79
CA ARG A 111 2.51 -5.53 20.63
C ARG A 111 2.61 -5.24 22.13
N ALA A 112 3.77 -4.74 22.58
CA ALA A 112 3.95 -4.36 23.98
C ALA A 112 3.07 -3.16 24.35
N LEU A 113 3.00 -2.13 23.50
CA LEU A 113 2.14 -0.96 23.72
C LEU A 113 0.66 -1.33 23.74
N GLU A 114 0.19 -2.14 22.78
CA GLU A 114 -1.19 -2.65 22.77
C GLU A 114 -1.51 -3.41 24.06
N ARG A 115 -0.61 -4.29 24.49
CA ARG A 115 -0.80 -5.04 25.75
C ARG A 115 -0.88 -4.13 26.97
N ILE A 116 0.01 -3.14 27.07
CA ILE A 116 -0.02 -2.14 28.16
C ILE A 116 -1.33 -1.38 28.15
N THR A 117 -1.73 -0.88 26.98
CA THR A 117 -2.98 -0.13 26.80
C THR A 117 -4.20 -0.95 27.22
N ASP A 118 -4.27 -2.21 26.81
CA ASP A 118 -5.36 -3.13 27.17
C ASP A 118 -5.44 -3.37 28.68
N ILE A 119 -4.30 -3.52 29.34
CA ILE A 119 -4.25 -3.70 30.81
C ILE A 119 -4.81 -2.45 31.50
N PHE A 120 -4.34 -1.27 31.13
CA PHE A 120 -4.81 -0.03 31.75
C PHE A 120 -6.26 0.29 31.40
N ALA A 121 -6.74 -0.05 30.19
CA ALA A 121 -8.16 0.07 29.84
C ALA A 121 -9.05 -0.79 30.77
N ARG A 122 -8.63 -2.01 31.12
CA ARG A 122 -9.34 -2.85 32.11
C ARG A 122 -9.32 -2.28 33.51
N LEU A 123 -8.30 -1.50 33.86
CA LEU A 123 -8.22 -0.76 35.13
C LEU A 123 -9.01 0.56 35.09
N GLY A 124 -9.70 0.83 34.00
CA GLY A 124 -10.56 2.03 33.83
C GLY A 124 -9.79 3.29 33.42
N TYR A 125 -8.60 3.16 32.86
CA TYR A 125 -7.85 4.28 32.29
C TYR A 125 -8.23 4.48 30.83
N GLU A 126 -8.37 5.73 30.42
CA GLU A 126 -8.57 6.15 29.05
C GLU A 126 -7.22 6.39 28.37
N LEU A 127 -7.06 5.91 27.11
CA LEU A 127 -5.89 6.24 26.31
C LEU A 127 -6.07 7.64 25.71
N SER A 128 -5.12 8.53 25.99
CA SER A 128 -5.06 9.85 25.38
C SER A 128 -3.80 10.00 24.53
N GLU A 129 -3.95 10.64 23.38
CA GLU A 129 -2.86 10.91 22.45
C GLU A 129 -2.55 12.41 22.40
N GLY A 130 -1.33 12.73 22.01
CA GLY A 130 -0.89 14.12 21.84
C GLY A 130 0.23 14.23 20.79
N PRO A 131 0.57 15.46 20.38
CA PRO A 131 1.55 15.71 19.34
C PRO A 131 2.96 15.25 19.75
N GLU A 132 3.75 14.80 18.77
CA GLU A 132 5.19 14.52 18.97
C GLU A 132 6.01 15.83 18.91
N ILE A 133 5.52 16.83 18.19
CA ILE A 133 6.11 18.18 18.16
C ILE A 133 5.36 19.05 19.13
N GLU A 134 6.03 19.50 20.16
CA GLU A 134 5.47 20.23 21.29
C GLU A 134 6.01 21.66 21.38
N ASP A 135 5.32 22.46 22.17
CA ASP A 135 5.81 23.75 22.64
C ASP A 135 6.49 23.62 24.02
N ASP A 136 7.17 24.67 24.40
CA ASP A 136 7.93 24.73 25.64
C ASP A 136 7.01 24.68 26.88
N TRP A 137 5.80 25.25 26.78
CA TRP A 137 4.81 25.24 27.86
C TRP A 137 4.41 23.81 28.26
N HIS A 138 3.91 23.04 27.30
CA HIS A 138 3.43 21.67 27.57
C HIS A 138 4.54 20.69 27.91
N ASN A 139 5.74 20.89 27.35
CA ASN A 139 6.85 19.97 27.63
C ASN A 139 7.61 20.29 28.92
N PHE A 140 7.59 21.55 29.38
CA PHE A 140 8.40 21.96 30.52
C PHE A 140 7.69 22.87 31.54
N GLU A 141 7.17 24.04 31.17
CA GLU A 141 6.69 25.03 32.13
C GLU A 141 5.49 24.54 32.92
N ALA A 142 4.49 23.97 32.28
CA ALA A 142 3.30 23.43 32.94
C ALA A 142 3.62 22.25 33.87
N LEU A 143 4.78 21.63 33.72
CA LEU A 143 5.30 20.53 34.53
C LEU A 143 6.32 21.01 35.59
N ASN A 144 6.26 22.27 35.95
CA ASN A 144 7.13 22.85 36.98
C ASN A 144 8.64 22.87 36.65
N PHE A 145 8.96 22.96 35.33
CA PHE A 145 10.31 23.20 34.85
C PHE A 145 10.47 24.63 34.35
N PRO A 146 10.66 25.61 35.22
CA PRO A 146 10.86 27.00 34.80
C PRO A 146 12.18 27.14 33.98
N PRO A 147 12.36 28.24 33.20
CA PRO A 147 13.49 28.41 32.29
C PRO A 147 14.87 28.19 32.89
N HIS A 148 15.02 28.48 34.16
CA HIS A 148 16.30 28.35 34.87
C HIS A 148 16.40 27.13 35.79
N HIS A 149 15.45 26.19 35.71
CA HIS A 149 15.48 25.01 36.54
C HIS A 149 16.61 24.06 36.12
N PRO A 150 17.46 23.60 37.06
CA PRO A 150 18.61 22.74 36.71
C PRO A 150 18.21 21.45 35.95
N ALA A 151 17.10 20.85 36.32
CA ALA A 151 16.61 19.64 35.65
C ALA A 151 16.20 19.88 34.18
N ARG A 152 15.82 21.13 33.81
CA ARG A 152 15.51 21.49 32.42
C ARG A 152 16.76 21.48 31.55
N ALA A 153 17.90 21.91 32.09
CA ALA A 153 19.19 21.88 31.40
C ALA A 153 19.74 20.46 31.19
N MET A 154 19.23 19.47 31.92
CA MET A 154 19.64 18.08 31.81
C MET A 154 18.91 17.31 30.69
N HIS A 155 17.92 17.90 30.05
CA HIS A 155 17.21 17.31 28.96
C HIS A 155 17.89 17.67 27.63
N ASP A 156 18.54 16.72 27.02
CA ASP A 156 19.03 16.83 25.66
C ASP A 156 17.84 16.82 24.69
N THR A 157 17.40 18.02 24.33
CA THR A 157 16.17 18.24 23.60
C THR A 157 16.45 18.63 22.15
N PHE A 158 15.72 18.03 21.21
CA PHE A 158 15.73 18.46 19.81
C PHE A 158 14.81 19.66 19.62
N TYR A 159 15.39 20.84 19.41
CA TYR A 159 14.66 22.08 19.12
C TYR A 159 14.58 22.37 17.62
N PHE A 160 13.42 22.89 17.20
CA PHE A 160 13.26 23.49 15.88
C PHE A 160 13.62 24.98 15.92
N GLY A 161 13.92 25.56 14.75
CA GLY A 161 14.32 26.96 14.66
C GLY A 161 13.24 27.99 15.05
N ASP A 162 12.00 27.54 15.18
CA ASP A 162 10.84 28.36 15.61
C ASP A 162 10.50 28.22 17.11
N GLY A 163 11.35 27.53 17.88
CA GLY A 163 11.16 27.34 19.32
C GLY A 163 10.33 26.13 19.72
N ARG A 164 9.73 25.41 18.76
CA ARG A 164 9.12 24.11 19.04
C ARG A 164 10.18 23.05 19.25
N LEU A 165 9.78 21.92 19.79
CA LEU A 165 10.68 20.82 20.12
C LEU A 165 10.04 19.45 19.86
N LEU A 166 10.86 18.42 19.78
CA LEU A 166 10.38 17.05 19.89
C LEU A 166 10.19 16.71 21.36
N ARG A 167 9.01 16.20 21.73
CA ARG A 167 8.66 15.90 23.13
C ARG A 167 9.67 14.95 23.76
N THR A 168 10.14 15.28 24.96
CA THR A 168 11.15 14.50 25.70
C THR A 168 10.53 13.43 26.60
N HIS A 169 9.22 13.52 26.83
CA HIS A 169 8.38 12.60 27.59
C HIS A 169 6.92 12.71 27.13
N THR A 170 6.06 11.83 27.61
CA THR A 170 4.62 11.85 27.29
C THR A 170 3.80 12.73 28.24
N SER A 171 4.42 13.38 29.25
CA SER A 171 3.73 14.18 30.26
C SER A 171 3.00 15.42 29.70
N GLY A 172 3.43 15.94 28.54
CA GLY A 172 2.71 17.01 27.84
C GLY A 172 1.27 16.62 27.45
N VAL A 173 1.04 15.33 27.20
CA VAL A 173 -0.32 14.81 26.95
C VAL A 173 -1.18 14.91 28.21
N GLN A 174 -0.62 14.69 29.41
CA GLN A 174 -1.34 14.87 30.68
C GLN A 174 -1.77 16.32 30.88
N VAL A 175 -0.89 17.29 30.56
CA VAL A 175 -1.21 18.72 30.61
C VAL A 175 -2.40 19.03 29.70
N ARG A 176 -2.34 18.64 28.43
CA ARG A 176 -3.40 18.84 27.45
C ARG A 176 -4.72 18.18 27.86
N TYR A 177 -4.64 17.00 28.45
CA TYR A 177 -5.82 16.28 28.92
C TYR A 177 -6.48 17.05 30.09
N MET A 178 -5.70 17.56 31.05
CA MET A 178 -6.20 18.36 32.18
C MET A 178 -6.75 19.72 31.75
N GLU A 179 -6.26 20.32 30.68
CA GLU A 179 -6.81 21.56 30.12
C GLU A 179 -8.24 21.38 29.58
N GLY A 180 -8.56 20.19 29.07
CA GLY A 180 -9.87 19.88 28.49
C GLY A 180 -10.84 19.12 29.37
N HIS A 181 -10.40 18.62 30.53
CA HIS A 181 -11.20 17.73 31.38
C HIS A 181 -11.15 18.14 32.85
N GLN A 182 -12.22 17.88 33.58
CA GLN A 182 -12.31 18.10 35.00
C GLN A 182 -12.16 16.79 35.79
N PRO A 183 -11.55 16.83 37.01
CA PRO A 183 -11.51 15.66 37.88
C PRO A 183 -12.90 15.08 38.18
N PRO A 184 -13.02 13.77 38.41
CA PRO A 184 -11.92 12.79 38.48
C PRO A 184 -11.35 12.41 37.10
N LEU A 185 -10.02 12.31 37.02
CA LEU A 185 -9.31 11.97 35.79
C LEU A 185 -8.59 10.64 35.95
N ARG A 186 -8.62 9.82 34.92
CA ARG A 186 -7.88 8.54 34.85
C ARG A 186 -7.50 8.25 33.41
N MET A 187 -6.24 8.53 33.05
CA MET A 187 -5.77 8.37 31.68
C MET A 187 -4.35 7.81 31.63
N ILE A 188 -3.99 7.23 30.49
CA ILE A 188 -2.63 6.92 30.10
C ILE A 188 -2.28 7.65 28.81
N ALA A 189 -1.02 8.04 28.69
CA ALA A 189 -0.42 8.51 27.45
C ALA A 189 0.69 7.54 27.03
N ALA A 190 0.65 7.08 25.80
CA ALA A 190 1.63 6.16 25.23
C ALA A 190 2.16 6.70 23.91
N GLY A 191 3.46 6.58 23.67
CA GLY A 191 4.01 7.01 22.39
C GLY A 191 5.52 7.18 22.38
N LYS A 192 6.01 7.65 21.24
CA LYS A 192 7.42 7.96 21.02
C LYS A 192 7.81 9.24 21.75
N VAL A 193 9.01 9.23 22.26
CA VAL A 193 9.68 10.39 22.87
C VAL A 193 11.11 10.49 22.36
N TYR A 194 11.70 11.67 22.45
CA TYR A 194 12.94 11.98 21.77
C TYR A 194 13.91 12.71 22.71
N ARG A 195 15.15 12.26 22.72
CA ARG A 195 16.25 12.92 23.44
C ARG A 195 17.48 12.91 22.57
N SER A 196 18.27 13.98 22.56
CA SER A 196 19.48 14.05 21.74
C SER A 196 20.63 13.18 22.27
N ASP A 197 20.37 12.44 23.31
CA ASP A 197 21.29 11.49 23.92
C ASP A 197 21.48 10.25 23.03
N SER A 198 22.74 9.90 22.76
CA SER A 198 23.06 8.76 21.89
C SER A 198 24.39 8.14 22.31
N ASP A 199 24.30 7.04 23.09
CA ASP A 199 25.44 6.21 23.47
C ASP A 199 25.11 4.72 23.28
N GLN A 200 25.90 3.82 23.86
CA GLN A 200 25.67 2.38 23.75
C GLN A 200 24.38 1.91 24.43
N THR A 201 23.83 2.69 25.36
CA THR A 201 22.67 2.35 26.18
C THR A 201 21.45 3.21 25.89
N HIS A 202 21.59 4.31 25.17
CA HIS A 202 20.54 5.28 24.87
C HIS A 202 20.26 5.37 23.37
N SER A 203 19.00 5.38 23.03
CA SER A 203 18.51 5.64 21.67
C SER A 203 17.91 7.04 21.62
N PRO A 204 18.15 7.82 20.54
CA PRO A 204 17.54 9.15 20.39
C PRO A 204 16.02 9.13 20.36
N MET A 205 15.41 8.00 20.07
CA MET A 205 13.97 7.78 20.11
C MET A 205 13.68 6.51 20.90
N PHE A 206 12.74 6.59 21.84
CA PHE A 206 12.22 5.44 22.57
C PHE A 206 10.72 5.61 22.83
N HIS A 207 10.10 4.60 23.41
CA HIS A 207 8.68 4.63 23.74
C HIS A 207 8.49 4.75 25.24
N GLN A 208 7.52 5.55 25.61
CA GLN A 208 7.15 5.80 27.01
C GLN A 208 5.64 5.65 27.19
N VAL A 209 5.24 5.15 28.35
CA VAL A 209 3.84 5.11 28.78
C VAL A 209 3.79 5.78 30.15
N GLU A 210 2.91 6.76 30.31
CA GLU A 210 2.65 7.44 31.57
C GLU A 210 1.18 7.31 31.95
N GLY A 211 0.89 7.19 33.22
CA GLY A 211 -0.47 7.20 33.77
C GLY A 211 -0.72 8.40 34.66
N LEU A 212 -1.94 8.95 34.58
CA LEU A 212 -2.43 10.01 35.44
C LEU A 212 -3.73 9.59 36.11
N LEU A 213 -3.77 9.71 37.45
CA LEU A 213 -4.97 9.57 38.24
C LEU A 213 -5.13 10.82 39.11
N VAL A 214 -6.22 11.55 38.95
CA VAL A 214 -6.61 12.69 39.77
C VAL A 214 -7.98 12.41 40.36
N ASP A 215 -8.04 12.23 41.67
CA ASP A 215 -9.26 11.96 42.43
C ASP A 215 -9.12 12.46 43.86
N GLU A 216 -10.21 12.86 44.50
CA GLU A 216 -10.22 13.35 45.89
C GLU A 216 -9.69 12.30 46.89
N LYS A 217 -9.78 11.02 46.57
CA LYS A 217 -9.39 9.90 47.45
C LYS A 217 -8.10 9.23 47.04
N ALA A 218 -7.51 9.66 45.90
CA ALA A 218 -6.28 9.07 45.41
C ALA A 218 -5.15 9.18 46.44
N ASN A 219 -4.45 8.10 46.68
CA ASN A 219 -3.37 8.01 47.63
C ASN A 219 -2.25 7.08 47.16
N PHE A 220 -1.16 7.03 47.91
CA PHE A 220 0.02 6.24 47.56
C PHE A 220 -0.24 4.72 47.50
N ALA A 221 -1.24 4.23 48.24
CA ALA A 221 -1.62 2.81 48.17
C ALA A 221 -2.29 2.47 46.82
N ASP A 222 -3.07 3.41 46.27
CA ASP A 222 -3.66 3.27 44.94
C ASP A 222 -2.59 3.21 43.84
N LEU A 223 -1.55 4.06 43.93
CA LEU A 223 -0.41 4.02 43.05
C LEU A 223 0.29 2.64 43.10
N LYS A 224 0.60 2.16 44.32
CA LYS A 224 1.23 0.85 44.52
C LYS A 224 0.36 -0.28 44.00
N GLY A 225 -0.94 -0.25 44.27
CA GLY A 225 -1.90 -1.24 43.79
C GLY A 225 -2.01 -1.29 42.28
N THR A 226 -2.09 -0.13 41.62
CA THR A 226 -2.13 -0.03 40.15
C THR A 226 -0.86 -0.62 39.51
N LEU A 227 0.31 -0.26 40.04
CA LEU A 227 1.58 -0.77 39.52
C LEU A 227 1.75 -2.27 39.77
N ALA A 228 1.31 -2.79 40.94
CA ALA A 228 1.32 -4.20 41.24
C ALA A 228 0.45 -5.01 40.28
N GLU A 229 -0.75 -4.55 40.03
CA GLU A 229 -1.66 -5.18 39.08
C GLU A 229 -1.13 -5.13 37.66
N PHE A 230 -0.57 -4.00 37.25
CA PHE A 230 0.08 -3.86 35.94
C PHE A 230 1.22 -4.86 35.75
N VAL A 231 2.16 -4.93 36.70
CA VAL A 231 3.32 -5.83 36.62
C VAL A 231 2.87 -7.29 36.54
N ARG A 232 1.92 -7.69 37.40
CA ARG A 232 1.37 -9.05 37.39
C ARG A 232 0.70 -9.39 36.06
N ALA A 233 -0.13 -8.50 35.53
CA ALA A 233 -0.86 -8.73 34.29
C ALA A 233 0.07 -8.69 33.05
N PHE A 234 1.08 -7.84 33.06
CA PHE A 234 2.00 -7.68 31.95
C PHE A 234 2.97 -8.86 31.83
N PHE A 235 3.56 -9.30 32.94
CA PHE A 235 4.53 -10.40 32.96
C PHE A 235 3.90 -11.77 33.22
N GLU A 236 2.60 -11.83 33.53
CA GLU A 236 1.84 -13.07 33.78
C GLU A 236 2.41 -13.91 34.93
N ARG A 237 3.06 -13.26 35.89
CA ARG A 237 3.60 -13.89 37.13
C ARG A 237 3.70 -12.87 38.26
N ASP A 238 3.81 -13.37 39.47
CA ASP A 238 4.07 -12.52 40.63
C ASP A 238 5.55 -12.13 40.70
N PHE A 239 5.79 -10.87 41.10
CA PHE A 239 7.10 -10.32 41.36
C PHE A 239 7.15 -9.70 42.75
N GLU A 240 8.30 -9.79 43.39
CA GLU A 240 8.58 -8.92 44.54
C GLU A 240 8.84 -7.52 44.05
N MET A 241 8.11 -6.56 44.62
CA MET A 241 8.22 -5.15 44.29
C MET A 241 8.73 -4.37 45.48
N ARG A 242 9.71 -3.52 45.22
CA ARG A 242 10.25 -2.59 46.22
C ARG A 242 10.09 -1.16 45.74
N PHE A 243 9.55 -0.31 46.62
CA PHE A 243 9.47 1.13 46.36
C PHE A 243 10.56 1.82 47.14
N ARG A 244 11.33 2.68 46.45
CA ARG A 244 12.38 3.52 47.06
C ARG A 244 11.99 5.00 46.92
N PRO A 245 12.20 5.84 47.93
CA PRO A 245 12.07 7.28 47.80
C PRO A 245 12.99 7.77 46.63
N SER A 246 12.46 8.68 45.84
CA SER A 246 13.19 9.29 44.72
C SER A 246 12.80 10.75 44.60
N TYR A 247 13.46 11.46 43.70
CA TYR A 247 13.17 12.85 43.38
C TYR A 247 12.83 12.96 41.89
N PHE A 248 11.78 13.73 41.63
CA PHE A 248 11.41 14.13 40.29
C PHE A 248 10.90 15.57 40.29
N PRO A 249 11.22 16.44 39.29
CA PRO A 249 10.93 17.87 39.33
C PRO A 249 9.48 18.24 39.53
N PHE A 250 8.54 17.44 39.03
CA PHE A 250 7.11 17.70 39.09
C PHE A 250 6.32 16.68 39.94
N THR A 251 6.97 15.91 40.79
CA THR A 251 6.32 14.95 41.67
C THR A 251 6.73 15.12 43.11
N GLU A 252 5.76 15.08 44.03
CA GLU A 252 5.97 15.13 45.49
C GLU A 252 4.80 14.46 46.21
N PRO A 253 5.03 13.37 46.98
CA PRO A 253 6.28 12.62 47.10
C PRO A 253 6.59 11.81 45.83
N SER A 254 7.86 11.48 45.64
CA SER A 254 8.34 10.68 44.52
C SER A 254 8.89 9.34 44.97
N ALA A 255 8.68 8.29 44.18
CA ALA A 255 9.23 6.98 44.43
C ALA A 255 9.59 6.29 43.09
N GLU A 256 10.63 5.47 43.15
CA GLU A 256 10.96 4.49 42.12
C GLU A 256 10.53 3.10 42.53
N MET A 257 10.11 2.30 41.55
CA MET A 257 9.73 0.90 41.75
C MET A 257 10.75 -0.03 41.11
N ASP A 258 11.31 -0.93 41.93
CA ASP A 258 12.12 -2.04 41.47
C ASP A 258 11.28 -3.34 41.47
N ILE A 259 11.50 -4.20 40.50
CA ILE A 259 10.91 -5.55 40.45
C ILE A 259 12.03 -6.58 40.46
N SER A 260 11.79 -7.74 41.12
CA SER A 260 12.75 -8.86 41.11
C SER A 260 12.88 -9.46 39.71
N CYS A 261 14.09 -9.84 39.33
CA CYS A 261 14.35 -10.54 38.04
C CYS A 261 14.28 -12.04 38.23
#